data_9857f8a4255f97f97c8d8459dd326bde
#
_entry.id   9857f8a4255f97f97c8d8459dd326bde
#
_cell.length_a   1.000
_cell.length_b   1.000
_cell.length_c   1.000
_cell.angle_alpha   90.00
_cell.angle_beta   90.00
_cell.angle_gamma   90.00
#
_symmetry.space_group_name_H-M   'P 1'
#
loop_
_entity.id
_entity.type
_entity.pdbx_description
1 polymer ?
#
loop_
_entity_poly.entity_id
_entity_poly.type
_entity_poly.pdbx_seq_one_letter_code
_entity_poly.pdbx_strand_id
1 'polypeptide(L)'
;MTLRAFLLIVSTLLCAQAHAFAAAGHRAVGTIADELIAGTNAAKEVRKILGSNLRTASVWADCAKGVNTTTFKYGGDGKYPECAVYENPGSKAQMVAFVRRNVGNCTSAHGAEVCHKQYHYTDVAVQREAYVKGQMGTSDQDVVAAVAAMIAVLQGNEAPEPFRIAGKKEALRLLSHYLGDIHQPLHVAAVYLDTDGQVVDPDEGVFDPATETQGGNVLMLGTKRLHGEWDSVGGVVTSSPLPPGILKKARAVPATSGPMEQWSTAWASEVLVDGKVAFEGLSYSAEDAKKHQYQVTLPAGYNQMKAQVQREQVIKAGARLAQILTTIWP
;
A
#
# COMPACT_ATOMS: atom_id res chain seq x y z
N MET A 1 15.49 42.90 -39.69
CA MET A 1 14.66 41.69 -39.51
C MET A 1 15.27 40.86 -38.40
N THR A 2 14.76 40.99 -37.19
CA THR A 2 15.24 40.29 -36.00
C THR A 2 14.35 39.08 -35.73
N LEU A 3 14.95 37.90 -35.90
CA LEU A 3 14.29 36.60 -35.64
C LEU A 3 14.20 36.38 -34.12
N ARG A 4 13.02 36.44 -33.54
CA ARG A 4 12.76 36.06 -32.13
C ARG A 4 12.57 34.56 -32.07
N ALA A 5 13.54 33.85 -31.49
CA ALA A 5 13.42 32.44 -31.16
C ALA A 5 12.47 32.28 -29.95
N PHE A 6 11.33 31.63 -30.15
CA PHE A 6 10.43 31.18 -29.08
C PHE A 6 10.98 29.88 -28.50
N LEU A 7 11.46 29.94 -27.27
CA LEU A 7 11.84 28.75 -26.49
C LEU A 7 10.55 28.16 -25.92
N LEU A 8 10.11 27.06 -26.49
CA LEU A 8 9.04 26.23 -25.91
C LEU A 8 9.64 25.45 -24.71
N ILE A 9 9.34 25.90 -23.50
CA ILE A 9 9.62 25.12 -22.28
C ILE A 9 8.52 24.04 -22.21
N VAL A 10 8.88 22.82 -22.59
CA VAL A 10 8.05 21.64 -22.33
C VAL A 10 8.23 21.28 -20.86
N SER A 11 7.29 21.72 -20.02
CA SER A 11 7.19 21.26 -18.64
C SER A 11 6.72 19.81 -18.65
N THR A 12 7.66 18.88 -18.52
CA THR A 12 7.33 17.48 -18.19
C THR A 12 6.80 17.47 -16.76
N LEU A 13 5.48 17.39 -16.61
CA LEU A 13 4.86 17.02 -15.35
C LEU A 13 5.32 15.58 -15.03
N LEU A 14 6.30 15.47 -14.15
CA LEU A 14 6.59 14.23 -13.44
C LEU A 14 5.38 13.96 -12.53
N CYS A 15 4.45 13.14 -12.98
CA CYS A 15 3.49 12.49 -12.09
C CYS A 15 4.31 11.65 -11.11
N ALA A 16 4.56 12.17 -9.92
CA ALA A 16 5.00 11.36 -8.79
C ALA A 16 3.85 10.41 -8.49
N GLN A 17 4.02 9.14 -8.85
CA GLN A 17 3.08 8.09 -8.44
C GLN A 17 3.16 8.00 -6.93
N ALA A 18 2.02 8.09 -6.25
CA ALA A 18 1.92 7.79 -4.85
C ALA A 18 2.32 6.31 -4.66
N HIS A 19 3.35 6.07 -3.87
CA HIS A 19 3.75 4.73 -3.47
C HIS A 19 3.27 4.54 -2.05
N ALA A 20 2.52 3.46 -1.80
CA ALA A 20 2.18 2.99 -0.46
C ALA A 20 3.42 2.90 0.41
N PHE A 21 3.32 3.17 1.68
CA PHE A 21 4.50 3.47 2.50
C PHE A 21 5.76 3.60 1.66
N ALA A 22 6.25 4.80 1.34
CA ALA A 22 7.44 4.96 0.50
C ALA A 22 8.46 3.85 0.80
N ALA A 23 9.29 3.47 -0.14
CA ALA A 23 10.21 2.31 -0.05
C ALA A 23 10.92 2.12 1.30
N ALA A 24 11.13 3.21 2.05
CA ALA A 24 11.71 3.18 3.39
C ALA A 24 10.78 2.48 4.41
N GLY A 25 9.47 2.74 4.36
CA GLY A 25 8.48 2.11 5.24
C GLY A 25 8.33 0.62 4.94
N HIS A 26 8.19 0.23 3.68
CA HIS A 26 8.14 -1.19 3.29
C HIS A 26 9.41 -1.94 3.70
N ARG A 27 10.59 -1.34 3.47
CA ARG A 27 11.85 -1.92 3.92
C ARG A 27 11.92 -2.06 5.43
N ALA A 28 11.35 -1.13 6.20
CA ALA A 28 11.29 -1.23 7.65
C ALA A 28 10.40 -2.39 8.09
N VAL A 29 9.23 -2.58 7.48
CA VAL A 29 8.35 -3.75 7.70
C VAL A 29 9.12 -5.05 7.45
N GLY A 30 9.77 -5.18 6.29
CA GLY A 30 10.58 -6.35 5.96
C GLY A 30 11.75 -6.57 6.93
N THR A 31 12.44 -5.48 7.35
CA THR A 31 13.55 -5.57 8.31
C THR A 31 13.09 -6.04 9.68
N ILE A 32 11.98 -5.49 10.19
CA ILE A 32 11.42 -5.92 11.49
C ILE A 32 11.06 -7.40 11.44
N ALA A 33 10.43 -7.86 10.36
CA ALA A 33 10.08 -9.26 10.20
C ALA A 33 11.32 -10.16 10.10
N ASP A 34 12.34 -9.78 9.32
CA ASP A 34 13.62 -10.51 9.21
C ASP A 34 14.28 -10.69 10.58
N GLU A 35 14.31 -9.66 11.43
CA GLU A 35 14.87 -9.68 12.78
C GLU A 35 14.04 -10.56 13.74
N LEU A 36 12.72 -10.54 13.62
CA LEU A 36 11.84 -11.32 14.49
C LEU A 36 11.89 -12.82 14.19
N ILE A 37 12.05 -13.21 12.92
CA ILE A 37 12.15 -14.61 12.52
C ILE A 37 13.58 -15.15 12.58
N ALA A 38 14.57 -14.33 12.91
CA ALA A 38 15.96 -14.74 12.92
C ALA A 38 16.20 -16.01 13.75
N GLY A 39 16.89 -16.99 13.16
CA GLY A 39 17.17 -18.29 13.80
C GLY A 39 16.05 -19.33 13.70
N THR A 40 14.86 -19.00 13.23
CA THR A 40 13.70 -19.91 13.09
C THR A 40 13.71 -20.69 11.77
N ASN A 41 12.82 -21.68 11.64
CA ASN A 41 12.57 -22.38 10.37
C ASN A 41 11.98 -21.42 9.33
N ALA A 42 11.12 -20.47 9.73
CA ALA A 42 10.60 -19.43 8.85
C ALA A 42 11.73 -18.66 8.15
N ALA A 43 12.79 -18.27 8.88
CA ALA A 43 13.93 -17.58 8.27
C ALA A 43 14.67 -18.44 7.23
N LYS A 44 14.74 -19.76 7.45
CA LYS A 44 15.37 -20.70 6.48
C LYS A 44 14.53 -20.80 5.20
N GLU A 45 13.22 -20.98 5.34
CA GLU A 45 12.30 -21.07 4.20
C GLU A 45 12.23 -19.75 3.42
N VAL A 46 12.16 -18.60 4.10
CA VAL A 46 12.23 -17.28 3.45
C VAL A 46 13.48 -17.15 2.57
N ARG A 47 14.67 -17.48 3.11
CA ARG A 47 15.92 -17.42 2.34
C ARG A 47 15.93 -18.40 1.16
N LYS A 48 15.43 -19.61 1.34
CA LYS A 48 15.31 -20.63 0.29
C LYS A 48 14.39 -20.17 -0.83
N ILE A 49 13.23 -19.58 -0.51
CA ILE A 49 12.24 -19.14 -1.48
C ILE A 49 12.70 -17.88 -2.22
N LEU A 50 13.15 -16.87 -1.50
CA LEU A 50 13.51 -15.57 -2.07
C LEU A 50 14.91 -15.56 -2.70
N GLY A 51 15.87 -16.27 -2.13
CA GLY A 51 17.31 -16.09 -2.38
C GLY A 51 17.84 -14.77 -1.83
N SER A 52 17.05 -14.07 -1.00
CA SER A 52 17.34 -12.78 -0.38
C SER A 52 16.58 -12.67 0.95
N ASN A 53 16.25 -11.49 1.41
CA ASN A 53 15.51 -11.21 2.65
C ASN A 53 14.19 -10.47 2.40
N LEU A 54 13.36 -10.36 3.44
CA LEU A 54 12.06 -9.67 3.37
C LEU A 54 12.22 -8.18 3.14
N ARG A 55 13.25 -7.55 3.71
CA ARG A 55 13.58 -6.13 3.44
C ARG A 55 13.69 -5.84 1.95
N THR A 56 14.39 -6.70 1.21
CA THR A 56 14.53 -6.56 -0.24
C THR A 56 13.21 -6.89 -0.94
N ALA A 57 12.54 -7.95 -0.53
CA ALA A 57 11.28 -8.41 -1.13
C ALA A 57 10.16 -7.37 -1.06
N SER A 58 10.11 -6.61 0.04
CA SER A 58 8.99 -5.71 0.35
C SER A 58 8.78 -4.53 -0.61
N VAL A 59 9.71 -4.23 -1.50
CA VAL A 59 9.52 -3.17 -2.52
C VAL A 59 9.17 -3.72 -3.91
N TRP A 60 9.10 -5.04 -4.07
CA TRP A 60 8.94 -5.66 -5.38
C TRP A 60 7.60 -5.31 -6.06
N ALA A 61 6.51 -5.26 -5.31
CA ALA A 61 5.18 -4.97 -5.84
C ALA A 61 5.10 -3.56 -6.45
N ASP A 62 5.67 -2.55 -5.79
CA ASP A 62 5.77 -1.20 -6.34
C ASP A 62 6.66 -1.14 -7.57
N CYS A 63 7.77 -1.89 -7.58
CA CYS A 63 8.62 -1.97 -8.77
C CYS A 63 7.86 -2.56 -9.96
N ALA A 64 6.95 -3.52 -9.73
CA ALA A 64 6.12 -4.10 -10.78
C ALA A 64 5.14 -3.08 -11.40
N LYS A 65 4.72 -2.03 -10.66
CA LYS A 65 3.92 -0.92 -11.21
C LYS A 65 4.64 -0.18 -12.34
N GLY A 66 5.97 -0.28 -12.42
CA GLY A 66 6.78 0.26 -13.51
C GLY A 66 6.62 -0.46 -14.85
N VAL A 67 5.89 -1.58 -14.92
CA VAL A 67 5.58 -2.28 -16.16
C VAL A 67 4.41 -1.60 -16.88
N ASN A 68 4.61 -1.19 -18.11
CA ASN A 68 3.54 -0.65 -18.95
C ASN A 68 2.54 -1.75 -19.30
N THR A 69 1.27 -1.53 -19.00
CA THR A 69 0.19 -2.53 -19.13
C THR A 69 -0.30 -2.78 -20.55
N THR A 70 0.06 -1.92 -21.50
CA THR A 70 -0.25 -2.08 -22.92
C THR A 70 0.89 -2.77 -23.66
N THR A 71 2.13 -2.31 -23.45
CA THR A 71 3.31 -2.84 -24.16
C THR A 71 3.99 -3.99 -23.42
N PHE A 72 3.67 -4.19 -22.14
CA PHE A 72 4.33 -5.14 -21.23
C PHE A 72 5.85 -5.00 -21.20
N LYS A 73 6.32 -3.75 -21.22
CA LYS A 73 7.75 -3.42 -21.04
C LYS A 73 7.94 -2.72 -19.71
N TYR A 74 9.02 -3.06 -19.01
CA TYR A 74 9.42 -2.33 -17.80
C TYR A 74 9.98 -0.96 -18.20
N GLY A 75 9.42 0.09 -17.66
CA GLY A 75 9.80 1.48 -17.96
C GLY A 75 10.37 2.23 -16.76
N GLY A 76 10.70 1.51 -15.66
CA GLY A 76 11.20 2.08 -14.41
C GLY A 76 12.73 2.20 -14.33
N ASP A 77 13.48 1.72 -15.33
CA ASP A 77 14.94 1.65 -15.29
C ASP A 77 15.60 2.97 -14.84
N GLY A 78 16.35 2.89 -13.74
CA GLY A 78 17.07 4.00 -13.15
C GLY A 78 16.21 5.11 -12.53
N LYS A 79 14.87 4.96 -12.53
CA LYS A 79 13.96 5.97 -11.98
C LYS A 79 13.79 5.86 -10.47
N TYR A 80 13.82 4.63 -9.95
CA TYR A 80 13.52 4.32 -8.57
C TYR A 80 14.68 3.56 -7.94
N PRO A 81 15.50 4.19 -7.08
CA PRO A 81 16.69 3.55 -6.49
C PRO A 81 16.40 2.25 -5.74
N GLU A 82 15.20 2.14 -5.15
CA GLU A 82 14.73 0.93 -4.46
C GLU A 82 14.53 -0.26 -5.39
N CYS A 83 14.24 -0.01 -6.67
CA CYS A 83 14.00 -1.03 -7.68
C CYS A 83 15.25 -1.53 -8.40
N ALA A 84 16.41 -0.87 -8.20
CA ALA A 84 17.66 -1.21 -8.89
C ALA A 84 18.04 -2.70 -8.76
N VAL A 85 17.75 -3.33 -7.61
CA VAL A 85 17.99 -4.76 -7.37
C VAL A 85 17.16 -5.66 -8.30
N TYR A 86 16.06 -5.16 -8.85
CA TYR A 86 15.14 -5.86 -9.75
C TYR A 86 15.29 -5.46 -11.22
N GLU A 87 16.20 -4.56 -11.56
CA GLU A 87 16.41 -4.07 -12.94
C GLU A 87 17.29 -4.98 -13.79
N ASN A 88 17.56 -6.21 -13.34
CA ASN A 88 18.19 -7.24 -14.16
C ASN A 88 17.16 -7.96 -15.07
N PRO A 89 17.59 -8.57 -16.20
CA PRO A 89 16.68 -9.17 -17.16
C PRO A 89 15.72 -10.21 -16.57
N GLY A 90 16.17 -11.06 -15.67
CA GLY A 90 15.36 -12.11 -15.06
C GLY A 90 14.26 -11.54 -14.14
N SER A 91 14.58 -10.54 -13.32
CA SER A 91 13.61 -9.90 -12.44
C SER A 91 12.59 -9.05 -13.21
N LYS A 92 13.04 -8.35 -14.26
CA LYS A 92 12.13 -7.62 -15.17
C LYS A 92 11.13 -8.55 -15.83
N ALA A 93 11.61 -9.72 -16.34
CA ALA A 93 10.73 -10.72 -16.92
C ALA A 93 9.68 -11.24 -15.90
N GLN A 94 10.06 -11.42 -14.63
CA GLN A 94 9.12 -11.82 -13.57
C GLN A 94 8.06 -10.74 -13.32
N MET A 95 8.43 -9.46 -13.21
CA MET A 95 7.49 -8.35 -13.05
C MET A 95 6.54 -8.24 -14.25
N VAL A 96 7.07 -8.34 -15.47
CA VAL A 96 6.26 -8.34 -16.70
C VAL A 96 5.28 -9.51 -16.71
N ALA A 97 5.72 -10.70 -16.34
CA ALA A 97 4.87 -11.90 -16.30
C ALA A 97 3.76 -11.75 -15.24
N PHE A 98 4.05 -11.21 -14.05
CA PHE A 98 3.07 -10.91 -13.01
C PHE A 98 2.01 -9.92 -13.51
N VAL A 99 2.44 -8.77 -14.04
CA VAL A 99 1.53 -7.74 -14.55
C VAL A 99 0.66 -8.31 -15.69
N ARG A 100 1.25 -9.05 -16.64
CA ARG A 100 0.49 -9.66 -17.75
C ARG A 100 -0.61 -10.62 -17.27
N ARG A 101 -0.36 -11.40 -16.22
CA ARG A 101 -1.38 -12.30 -15.64
C ARG A 101 -2.47 -11.56 -14.89
N ASN A 102 -2.18 -10.38 -14.34
CA ASN A 102 -3.06 -9.67 -13.41
C ASN A 102 -3.56 -8.32 -13.95
N VAL A 103 -3.43 -8.04 -15.25
CA VAL A 103 -3.86 -6.76 -15.85
C VAL A 103 -5.34 -6.71 -16.20
N GLY A 104 -5.96 -7.84 -16.46
CA GLY A 104 -7.30 -7.91 -17.07
C GLY A 104 -8.35 -8.66 -16.25
N ASN A 105 -8.08 -9.03 -15.00
CA ASN A 105 -8.95 -9.92 -14.22
C ASN A 105 -9.86 -9.17 -13.21
N CYS A 106 -9.85 -7.85 -13.16
CA CYS A 106 -10.67 -7.07 -12.24
C CYS A 106 -11.66 -6.20 -13.00
N THR A 107 -12.86 -6.09 -12.46
CA THR A 107 -13.76 -4.99 -12.75
C THR A 107 -13.34 -3.82 -11.88
N SER A 108 -12.84 -2.76 -12.48
CA SER A 108 -12.60 -1.52 -11.74
C SER A 108 -13.95 -0.94 -11.31
N ALA A 109 -14.17 -0.81 -10.01
CA ALA A 109 -15.32 -0.07 -9.49
C ALA A 109 -15.17 1.44 -9.80
N HIS A 110 -13.95 1.90 -10.04
CA HIS A 110 -13.56 3.31 -10.08
C HIS A 110 -12.89 3.73 -11.40
N GLY A 111 -13.29 3.16 -12.52
CA GLY A 111 -12.76 3.57 -13.84
C GLY A 111 -11.46 2.84 -14.22
N ALA A 112 -10.47 3.53 -14.75
CA ALA A 112 -9.41 2.94 -15.57
C ALA A 112 -8.19 2.35 -14.84
N GLU A 113 -8.22 2.08 -13.53
CA GLU A 113 -7.06 1.52 -12.86
C GLU A 113 -6.96 0.01 -13.06
N VAL A 114 -5.75 -0.45 -13.46
CA VAL A 114 -5.50 -1.86 -13.73
C VAL A 114 -5.44 -2.69 -12.45
N CYS A 115 -5.89 -3.92 -12.54
CA CYS A 115 -6.15 -4.82 -11.44
C CYS A 115 -5.01 -4.93 -10.41
N HIS A 116 -3.77 -5.21 -10.83
CA HIS A 116 -2.67 -5.39 -9.90
C HIS A 116 -2.30 -4.14 -9.08
N LYS A 117 -2.79 -2.96 -9.46
CA LYS A 117 -2.63 -1.74 -8.66
C LYS A 117 -3.68 -1.65 -7.57
N GLN A 118 -4.88 -2.19 -7.79
CA GLN A 118 -5.94 -2.24 -6.79
C GLN A 118 -5.61 -3.18 -5.63
N TYR A 119 -4.68 -4.13 -5.81
CA TYR A 119 -4.20 -5.02 -4.75
C TYR A 119 -3.52 -4.30 -3.58
N HIS A 120 -3.22 -3.01 -3.71
CA HIS A 120 -2.49 -2.22 -2.74
C HIS A 120 -3.37 -1.49 -1.74
N TYR A 121 -4.69 -1.35 -1.99
CA TYR A 121 -5.56 -0.53 -1.17
C TYR A 121 -7.00 -1.06 -1.13
N THR A 122 -7.75 -0.53 -0.20
CA THR A 122 -9.21 -0.47 -0.14
C THR A 122 -9.59 0.94 0.33
N ASP A 123 -10.78 1.42 0.00
CA ASP A 123 -11.20 2.79 0.29
C ASP A 123 -12.46 2.80 1.18
N VAL A 124 -12.40 2.06 2.31
CA VAL A 124 -13.52 1.95 3.25
C VAL A 124 -13.86 3.32 3.82
N ALA A 125 -15.13 3.72 3.73
CA ALA A 125 -15.59 4.99 4.25
C ALA A 125 -15.32 5.12 5.75
N VAL A 126 -14.78 6.27 6.19
CA VAL A 126 -14.44 6.54 7.61
C VAL A 126 -15.63 6.44 8.56
N GLN A 127 -16.86 6.45 8.06
CA GLN A 127 -18.07 6.23 8.84
C GLN A 127 -18.23 4.77 9.30
N ARG A 128 -17.52 3.81 8.68
CA ARG A 128 -17.64 2.38 9.04
C ARG A 128 -16.87 2.06 10.32
N GLU A 129 -17.39 1.10 11.09
CA GLU A 129 -16.76 0.63 12.34
C GLU A 129 -15.77 -0.52 12.10
N ALA A 130 -15.90 -1.23 10.98
CA ALA A 130 -15.04 -2.34 10.61
C ALA A 130 -15.01 -2.50 9.08
N TYR A 131 -14.00 -3.19 8.59
CA TYR A 131 -14.00 -3.69 7.21
C TYR A 131 -15.03 -4.80 7.07
N VAL A 132 -16.01 -4.58 6.21
CA VAL A 132 -17.03 -5.58 5.86
C VAL A 132 -17.10 -5.67 4.34
N LYS A 133 -16.82 -6.85 3.79
CA LYS A 133 -16.89 -7.08 2.36
C LYS A 133 -18.28 -6.76 1.81
N GLY A 134 -18.33 -5.99 0.73
CA GLY A 134 -19.59 -5.53 0.10
C GLY A 134 -19.99 -4.11 0.45
N GLN A 135 -19.35 -3.47 1.44
CA GLN A 135 -19.44 -2.03 1.63
C GLN A 135 -18.69 -1.29 0.53
N MET A 136 -19.05 -0.03 0.28
CA MET A 136 -18.36 0.81 -0.70
C MET A 136 -16.86 0.91 -0.36
N GLY A 137 -16.04 0.87 -1.40
CA GLY A 137 -14.58 0.88 -1.29
C GLY A 137 -13.95 -0.51 -1.13
N THR A 138 -14.73 -1.56 -0.77
CA THR A 138 -14.23 -2.94 -0.67
C THR A 138 -14.38 -3.70 -1.99
N SER A 139 -13.51 -4.67 -2.25
CA SER A 139 -13.61 -5.51 -3.44
C SER A 139 -12.98 -6.89 -3.25
N ASP A 140 -13.22 -7.80 -4.21
CA ASP A 140 -12.58 -9.13 -4.24
C ASP A 140 -11.08 -9.06 -4.57
N GLN A 141 -10.57 -7.91 -4.95
CA GLN A 141 -9.18 -7.65 -5.36
C GLN A 141 -8.50 -6.54 -4.56
N ASP A 142 -9.06 -6.09 -3.46
CA ASP A 142 -8.44 -5.10 -2.59
C ASP A 142 -7.26 -5.68 -1.76
N VAL A 143 -6.60 -4.83 -0.98
CA VAL A 143 -5.44 -5.22 -0.17
C VAL A 143 -5.78 -6.31 0.85
N VAL A 144 -7.02 -6.34 1.36
CA VAL A 144 -7.47 -7.34 2.35
C VAL A 144 -7.56 -8.72 1.71
N ALA A 145 -8.19 -8.79 0.54
CA ALA A 145 -8.27 -10.00 -0.27
C ALA A 145 -6.88 -10.43 -0.77
N ALA A 146 -6.03 -9.47 -1.17
CA ALA A 146 -4.68 -9.75 -1.64
C ALA A 146 -3.80 -10.37 -0.54
N VAL A 147 -3.83 -9.86 0.69
CA VAL A 147 -3.09 -10.45 1.81
C VAL A 147 -3.57 -11.88 2.09
N ALA A 148 -4.88 -12.11 2.15
CA ALA A 148 -5.43 -13.46 2.35
C ALA A 148 -5.02 -14.42 1.22
N ALA A 149 -5.04 -13.97 -0.03
CA ALA A 149 -4.62 -14.77 -1.19
C ALA A 149 -3.14 -15.16 -1.13
N MET A 150 -2.26 -14.22 -0.73
CA MET A 150 -0.83 -14.52 -0.59
C MET A 150 -0.56 -15.51 0.54
N ILE A 151 -1.29 -15.42 1.65
CA ILE A 151 -1.23 -16.40 2.76
C ILE A 151 -1.61 -17.79 2.24
N ALA A 152 -2.73 -17.92 1.52
CA ALA A 152 -3.19 -19.20 0.96
C ALA A 152 -2.11 -19.84 0.06
N VAL A 153 -1.47 -19.06 -0.82
CA VAL A 153 -0.38 -19.58 -1.69
C VAL A 153 0.83 -20.04 -0.88
N LEU A 154 1.21 -19.32 0.17
CA LEU A 154 2.31 -19.73 1.03
C LEU A 154 2.02 -21.02 1.81
N GLN A 155 0.77 -21.25 2.18
CA GLN A 155 0.29 -22.50 2.78
C GLN A 155 0.27 -23.67 1.78
N GLY A 156 0.41 -23.41 0.48
CA GLY A 156 0.44 -24.42 -0.58
C GLY A 156 -0.87 -24.58 -1.35
N ASN A 157 -1.83 -23.69 -1.13
CA ASN A 157 -3.09 -23.64 -1.88
C ASN A 157 -2.89 -22.83 -3.19
N GLU A 158 -3.84 -22.96 -4.10
CA GLU A 158 -3.93 -22.04 -5.25
C GLU A 158 -4.41 -20.66 -4.79
N ALA A 159 -3.99 -19.61 -5.50
CA ALA A 159 -4.52 -18.28 -5.26
C ALA A 159 -6.01 -18.24 -5.64
N PRO A 160 -6.89 -17.69 -4.80
CA PRO A 160 -8.28 -17.49 -5.17
C PRO A 160 -8.40 -16.47 -6.31
N GLU A 161 -9.46 -16.58 -7.10
CA GLU A 161 -9.78 -15.55 -8.08
C GLU A 161 -10.02 -14.19 -7.39
N PRO A 162 -9.61 -13.05 -7.99
CA PRO A 162 -9.03 -12.95 -9.34
C PRO A 162 -7.49 -13.04 -9.41
N PHE A 163 -6.82 -13.41 -8.34
CA PHE A 163 -5.35 -13.38 -8.22
C PHE A 163 -4.70 -14.51 -9.05
N ARG A 164 -3.75 -14.15 -9.92
CA ARG A 164 -2.96 -15.08 -10.74
C ARG A 164 -1.50 -15.08 -10.30
N ILE A 165 -1.18 -15.85 -9.27
CA ILE A 165 0.11 -15.86 -8.59
C ILE A 165 0.95 -17.07 -9.00
N ALA A 166 2.21 -16.83 -9.42
CA ALA A 166 3.08 -17.87 -9.96
C ALA A 166 3.75 -18.79 -8.91
N GLY A 167 3.32 -18.73 -7.65
CA GLY A 167 3.81 -19.56 -6.56
C GLY A 167 4.46 -18.80 -5.42
N LYS A 168 5.09 -19.54 -4.48
CA LYS A 168 5.51 -19.02 -3.18
C LYS A 168 6.48 -17.84 -3.24
N LYS A 169 7.37 -17.77 -4.24
CA LYS A 169 8.32 -16.64 -4.35
C LYS A 169 7.61 -15.33 -4.67
N GLU A 170 6.67 -15.36 -5.60
CA GLU A 170 5.88 -14.19 -5.97
C GLU A 170 4.94 -13.81 -4.80
N ALA A 171 4.25 -14.80 -4.22
CA ALA A 171 3.39 -14.58 -3.06
C ALA A 171 4.14 -13.94 -1.87
N LEU A 172 5.35 -14.41 -1.57
CA LEU A 172 6.13 -13.88 -0.45
C LEU A 172 6.61 -12.44 -0.70
N ARG A 173 6.98 -12.09 -1.95
CA ARG A 173 7.30 -10.72 -2.34
C ARG A 173 6.09 -9.79 -2.18
N LEU A 174 4.94 -10.22 -2.67
CA LEU A 174 3.68 -9.48 -2.59
C LEU A 174 3.21 -9.34 -1.14
N LEU A 175 3.21 -10.43 -0.36
CA LEU A 175 2.85 -10.39 1.06
C LEU A 175 3.73 -9.43 1.85
N SER A 176 5.06 -9.46 1.63
CA SER A 176 5.99 -8.57 2.31
C SER A 176 5.73 -7.09 2.05
N HIS A 177 5.10 -6.77 0.93
CA HIS A 177 4.67 -5.44 0.54
C HIS A 177 3.29 -5.11 1.10
N TYR A 178 2.29 -5.95 0.81
CA TYR A 178 0.89 -5.70 1.17
C TYR A 178 0.65 -5.66 2.68
N LEU A 179 1.52 -6.28 3.48
CA LEU A 179 1.49 -6.08 4.93
C LEU A 179 1.84 -4.64 5.33
N GLY A 180 2.68 -3.96 4.56
CA GLY A 180 2.90 -2.52 4.73
C GLY A 180 1.65 -1.74 4.32
N ASP A 181 1.08 -2.06 3.16
CA ASP A 181 -0.08 -1.36 2.61
C ASP A 181 -1.30 -1.43 3.55
N ILE A 182 -1.70 -2.62 3.96
CA ILE A 182 -2.84 -2.82 4.86
C ILE A 182 -2.67 -2.14 6.23
N HIS A 183 -1.43 -1.75 6.59
CA HIS A 183 -1.12 -1.02 7.81
C HIS A 183 -0.89 0.49 7.57
N GLN A 184 -1.04 0.98 6.35
CA GLN A 184 -1.06 2.41 6.06
C GLN A 184 -2.53 2.89 6.13
N PRO A 185 -2.90 3.79 7.06
CA PRO A 185 -4.29 4.16 7.30
C PRO A 185 -5.06 4.60 6.05
N LEU A 186 -4.43 5.33 5.12
CA LEU A 186 -5.05 5.81 3.90
C LEU A 186 -5.08 4.78 2.76
N HIS A 187 -4.50 3.59 2.98
CA HIS A 187 -4.70 2.42 2.12
C HIS A 187 -5.90 1.56 2.56
N VAL A 188 -6.53 1.91 3.67
CA VAL A 188 -7.70 1.19 4.20
C VAL A 188 -8.91 2.10 4.30
N ALA A 189 -8.71 3.35 4.71
CA ALA A 189 -9.78 4.31 4.97
C ALA A 189 -9.77 5.45 3.96
N ALA A 190 -10.96 5.92 3.57
CA ALA A 190 -11.16 7.10 2.76
C ALA A 190 -12.30 7.96 3.27
N VAL A 191 -12.21 9.27 3.06
CA VAL A 191 -13.37 10.15 3.07
C VAL A 191 -13.90 10.25 1.64
N TYR A 192 -15.21 10.48 1.53
CA TYR A 192 -15.90 10.76 0.27
C TYR A 192 -16.40 12.20 0.37
N LEU A 193 -16.17 13.03 -0.64
CA LEU A 193 -16.48 14.46 -0.60
C LEU A 193 -17.38 14.82 -1.77
N ASP A 194 -18.40 15.65 -1.50
CA ASP A 194 -19.12 16.34 -2.56
C ASP A 194 -18.30 17.50 -3.15
N THR A 195 -18.83 18.15 -4.16
CA THR A 195 -18.15 19.28 -4.84
C THR A 195 -17.93 20.51 -3.95
N ASP A 196 -18.68 20.63 -2.86
CA ASP A 196 -18.51 21.69 -1.86
C ASP A 196 -17.48 21.32 -0.77
N GLY A 197 -16.92 20.12 -0.83
CA GLY A 197 -15.95 19.58 0.15
C GLY A 197 -16.61 19.08 1.44
N GLN A 198 -17.92 18.78 1.40
CA GLN A 198 -18.60 18.16 2.53
C GLN A 198 -18.43 16.65 2.49
N VAL A 199 -18.20 16.05 3.68
CA VAL A 199 -18.10 14.59 3.80
C VAL A 199 -19.47 13.96 3.58
N VAL A 200 -19.53 13.01 2.65
CA VAL A 200 -20.73 12.22 2.35
C VAL A 200 -20.51 10.75 2.72
N ASP A 201 -21.58 10.03 2.99
CA ASP A 201 -21.54 8.59 3.19
C ASP A 201 -21.82 7.87 1.85
N PRO A 202 -20.86 7.16 1.26
CA PRO A 202 -21.03 6.54 -0.05
C PRO A 202 -21.98 5.33 -0.04
N ASP A 203 -22.32 4.79 1.12
CA ASP A 203 -23.29 3.69 1.26
C ASP A 203 -24.73 4.21 1.46
N GLU A 204 -24.92 5.54 1.54
CA GLU A 204 -26.23 6.16 1.62
C GLU A 204 -26.73 6.62 0.23
N GLY A 205 -27.88 6.10 -0.18
CA GLY A 205 -28.51 6.50 -1.46
C GLY A 205 -27.85 5.86 -2.69
N VAL A 206 -27.70 6.66 -3.76
CA VAL A 206 -27.03 6.25 -5.00
C VAL A 206 -25.58 6.73 -4.95
N PHE A 207 -24.65 5.80 -5.02
CA PHE A 207 -23.23 6.11 -5.01
C PHE A 207 -22.82 6.98 -6.22
N ASP A 208 -22.16 8.09 -5.95
CA ASP A 208 -21.54 8.95 -6.95
C ASP A 208 -20.01 8.72 -6.95
N PRO A 209 -19.45 8.13 -8.01
CA PRO A 209 -17.99 7.91 -8.11
C PRO A 209 -17.17 9.21 -8.06
N ALA A 210 -17.75 10.37 -8.37
CA ALA A 210 -17.04 11.64 -8.29
C ALA A 210 -16.71 12.06 -6.85
N THR A 211 -17.34 11.44 -5.84
CA THR A 211 -17.09 11.74 -4.42
C THR A 211 -15.83 11.07 -3.88
N GLU A 212 -15.22 10.15 -4.63
CA GLU A 212 -14.05 9.41 -4.17
C GLU A 212 -12.80 10.27 -4.02
N THR A 213 -12.17 10.17 -2.86
CA THR A 213 -10.90 10.85 -2.62
C THR A 213 -9.67 9.97 -2.85
N GLN A 214 -9.88 8.70 -3.24
CA GLN A 214 -8.82 7.73 -3.55
C GLN A 214 -7.80 7.61 -2.40
N GLY A 215 -8.27 7.34 -1.18
CA GLY A 215 -7.42 7.31 0.00
C GLY A 215 -6.66 8.62 0.24
N GLY A 216 -7.21 9.76 -0.18
CA GLY A 216 -6.57 11.08 -0.05
C GLY A 216 -5.58 11.45 -1.17
N ASN A 217 -5.59 10.75 -2.30
CA ASN A 217 -4.75 11.10 -3.45
C ASN A 217 -5.18 12.40 -4.15
N VAL A 218 -6.46 12.79 -4.05
CA VAL A 218 -6.97 14.06 -4.56
C VAL A 218 -7.02 15.16 -3.49
N LEU A 219 -6.64 14.84 -2.26
CA LEU A 219 -6.58 15.78 -1.12
C LEU A 219 -5.18 16.42 -1.08
N MET A 220 -5.11 17.75 -1.21
CA MET A 220 -3.88 18.49 -1.41
C MET A 220 -3.49 19.33 -0.21
N LEU A 221 -2.26 19.18 0.24
CA LEU A 221 -1.57 20.06 1.19
C LEU A 221 -0.66 21.00 0.39
N GLY A 222 -1.23 22.07 -0.15
CA GLY A 222 -0.56 22.91 -1.13
C GLY A 222 -0.31 22.14 -2.44
N THR A 223 0.94 21.75 -2.69
CA THR A 223 1.31 20.97 -3.89
C THR A 223 1.51 19.48 -3.62
N LYS A 224 1.44 19.05 -2.37
CA LYS A 224 1.64 17.66 -1.96
C LYS A 224 0.30 16.97 -1.75
N ARG A 225 0.23 15.69 -2.03
CA ARG A 225 -0.94 14.86 -1.74
C ARG A 225 -0.94 14.43 -0.27
N LEU A 226 -2.08 14.46 0.40
CA LEU A 226 -2.23 13.96 1.76
C LEU A 226 -1.80 12.49 1.83
N HIS A 227 -2.21 11.67 0.87
CA HIS A 227 -1.80 10.27 0.75
C HIS A 227 -0.27 10.11 0.77
N GLY A 228 0.46 10.85 -0.08
CA GLY A 228 1.91 10.80 -0.14
C GLY A 228 2.61 11.26 1.15
N GLU A 229 2.00 12.16 1.93
CA GLU A 229 2.50 12.53 3.25
C GLU A 229 2.32 11.39 4.27
N TRP A 230 1.29 10.55 4.12
CA TRP A 230 1.10 9.35 4.92
C TRP A 230 2.00 8.19 4.49
N ASP A 231 2.38 8.12 3.22
CA ASP A 231 3.37 7.16 2.72
C ASP A 231 4.80 7.48 3.19
N SER A 232 5.06 8.76 3.46
CA SER A 232 6.40 9.25 3.83
C SER A 232 6.72 8.96 5.29
N VAL A 233 7.04 7.69 5.59
CA VAL A 233 7.48 7.26 6.92
C VAL A 233 8.95 7.61 7.12
N GLY A 234 9.23 8.30 8.20
CA GLY A 234 10.58 8.72 8.56
C GLY A 234 11.00 8.32 9.98
N GLY A 235 12.20 8.76 10.34
CA GLY A 235 12.70 8.66 11.71
C GLY A 235 13.24 7.28 12.09
N VAL A 236 13.15 6.98 13.37
CA VAL A 236 13.85 5.84 14.00
C VAL A 236 13.41 4.48 13.45
N VAL A 237 12.14 4.35 13.03
CA VAL A 237 11.60 3.07 12.55
C VAL A 237 12.19 2.66 11.19
N THR A 238 12.68 3.61 10.40
CA THR A 238 13.32 3.35 9.10
C THR A 238 14.84 3.30 9.17
N SER A 239 15.45 3.47 10.35
CA SER A 239 16.89 3.42 10.52
C SER A 239 17.46 2.00 10.29
N SER A 240 18.73 1.92 9.93
CA SER A 240 19.45 0.65 9.75
C SER A 240 20.83 0.77 10.39
N PRO A 241 21.17 -0.07 11.39
CA PRO A 241 20.33 -1.11 12.01
C PRO A 241 19.14 -0.51 12.77
N LEU A 242 18.11 -1.36 13.01
CA LEU A 242 16.96 -0.96 13.82
C LEU A 242 17.37 -0.80 15.29
N PRO A 243 16.93 0.28 15.96
CA PRO A 243 17.15 0.43 17.38
C PRO A 243 16.50 -0.70 18.20
N PRO A 244 17.13 -1.17 19.30
CA PRO A 244 16.57 -2.23 20.15
C PRO A 244 15.16 -1.93 20.67
N GLY A 245 14.81 -0.66 20.87
CA GLY A 245 13.47 -0.23 21.30
C GLY A 245 12.37 -0.52 20.26
N ILE A 246 12.68 -0.50 18.97
CA ILE A 246 11.75 -0.87 17.91
C ILE A 246 11.45 -2.37 17.95
N LEU A 247 12.49 -3.19 18.04
CA LEU A 247 12.34 -4.64 18.13
C LEU A 247 11.62 -5.07 19.42
N LYS A 248 11.89 -4.41 20.54
CA LYS A 248 11.14 -4.64 21.79
C LYS A 248 9.65 -4.39 21.61
N LYS A 249 9.27 -3.27 20.97
CA LYS A 249 7.87 -2.95 20.66
C LYS A 249 7.25 -3.97 19.71
N ALA A 250 7.98 -4.38 18.67
CA ALA A 250 7.50 -5.37 17.71
C ALA A 250 7.24 -6.74 18.36
N ARG A 251 8.10 -7.19 19.29
CA ARG A 251 7.87 -8.42 20.08
C ARG A 251 6.69 -8.29 21.05
N ALA A 252 6.29 -7.08 21.43
CA ALA A 252 5.17 -6.83 22.32
C ALA A 252 3.83 -6.69 21.57
N VAL A 253 3.82 -6.69 20.24
CA VAL A 253 2.57 -6.70 19.45
C VAL A 253 1.82 -7.99 19.75
N PRO A 254 0.56 -7.92 20.20
CA PRO A 254 -0.23 -9.13 20.46
C PRO A 254 -0.37 -9.99 19.22
N ALA A 255 -0.24 -11.30 19.39
CA ALA A 255 -0.47 -12.24 18.32
C ALA A 255 -1.93 -12.19 17.90
N THR A 256 -2.19 -12.16 16.59
CA THR A 256 -3.53 -12.26 16.05
C THR A 256 -4.04 -13.69 16.27
N SER A 257 -5.21 -13.81 16.85
CA SER A 257 -5.87 -15.08 17.13
C SER A 257 -6.92 -15.42 16.05
N GLY A 258 -7.44 -16.63 16.11
CA GLY A 258 -8.44 -17.13 15.17
C GLY A 258 -7.87 -17.65 13.85
N PRO A 259 -8.73 -17.99 12.91
CA PRO A 259 -8.34 -18.54 11.61
C PRO A 259 -7.51 -17.56 10.80
N MET A 260 -6.40 -18.03 10.20
CA MET A 260 -5.43 -17.18 9.52
C MET A 260 -6.04 -16.46 8.29
N GLU A 261 -7.01 -17.07 7.65
CA GLU A 261 -7.76 -16.49 6.52
C GLU A 261 -8.58 -15.24 6.90
N GLN A 262 -8.83 -15.01 8.19
CA GLN A 262 -9.55 -13.83 8.71
C GLN A 262 -8.61 -12.73 9.22
N TRP A 263 -7.31 -12.98 9.29
CA TRP A 263 -6.37 -12.02 9.88
C TRP A 263 -6.31 -10.70 9.12
N SER A 264 -6.32 -10.73 7.80
CA SER A 264 -6.32 -9.49 7.00
C SER A 264 -7.55 -8.63 7.26
N THR A 265 -8.73 -9.23 7.38
CA THR A 265 -9.99 -8.54 7.73
C THR A 265 -9.92 -7.91 9.13
N ALA A 266 -9.37 -8.65 10.10
CA ALA A 266 -9.20 -8.14 11.45
C ALA A 266 -8.22 -6.95 11.48
N TRP A 267 -7.13 -7.01 10.73
CA TRP A 267 -6.15 -5.93 10.65
C TRP A 267 -6.68 -4.70 9.91
N ALA A 268 -7.40 -4.88 8.81
CA ALA A 268 -8.05 -3.77 8.11
C ALA A 268 -9.06 -3.05 9.04
N SER A 269 -9.85 -3.81 9.81
CA SER A 269 -10.79 -3.25 10.78
C SER A 269 -10.08 -2.45 11.89
N GLU A 270 -8.93 -2.95 12.37
CA GLU A 270 -8.11 -2.22 13.34
C GLU A 270 -7.52 -0.95 12.74
N VAL A 271 -6.97 -1.02 11.52
CA VAL A 271 -6.35 0.12 10.84
C VAL A 271 -7.38 1.17 10.44
N LEU A 272 -8.63 0.79 10.18
CA LEU A 272 -9.71 1.74 9.91
C LEU A 272 -9.93 2.73 11.06
N VAL A 273 -9.69 2.31 12.32
CA VAL A 273 -9.73 3.22 13.48
C VAL A 273 -8.66 4.30 13.36
N ASP A 274 -7.43 3.92 12.99
CA ASP A 274 -6.33 4.88 12.75
C ASP A 274 -6.61 5.73 11.48
N GLY A 275 -7.34 5.18 10.51
CA GLY A 275 -7.83 5.91 9.35
C GLY A 275 -8.82 7.02 9.72
N LYS A 276 -9.76 6.75 10.63
CA LYS A 276 -10.64 7.80 11.18
C LYS A 276 -9.84 8.94 11.79
N VAL A 277 -8.83 8.62 12.61
CA VAL A 277 -7.94 9.62 13.23
C VAL A 277 -7.16 10.42 12.17
N ALA A 278 -6.79 9.79 11.05
CA ALA A 278 -6.07 10.46 9.97
C ALA A 278 -6.89 11.53 9.25
N PHE A 279 -8.21 11.41 9.27
CA PHE A 279 -9.12 12.40 8.66
C PHE A 279 -9.80 13.31 9.69
N GLU A 280 -9.64 13.04 10.99
CA GLU A 280 -10.27 13.82 12.07
C GLU A 280 -9.77 15.26 12.10
N GLY A 281 -10.71 16.20 12.17
CA GLY A 281 -10.42 17.63 12.24
C GLY A 281 -9.85 18.25 10.97
N LEU A 282 -9.77 17.51 9.87
CA LEU A 282 -9.44 18.09 8.58
C LEU A 282 -10.61 18.94 8.06
N SER A 283 -10.29 20.00 7.35
CA SER A 283 -11.29 20.75 6.56
C SER A 283 -10.87 20.78 5.10
N TYR A 284 -11.87 20.75 4.22
CA TYR A 284 -11.68 20.64 2.79
C TYR A 284 -12.24 21.88 2.08
N SER A 285 -11.55 22.36 1.05
CA SER A 285 -12.11 23.39 0.16
C SER A 285 -13.21 22.78 -0.72
N ALA A 286 -13.96 23.63 -1.42
CA ALA A 286 -14.68 23.19 -2.60
C ALA A 286 -13.71 22.59 -3.63
N GLU A 287 -14.21 21.72 -4.49
CA GLU A 287 -13.45 21.03 -5.53
C GLU A 287 -12.85 22.01 -6.56
N ASP A 288 -11.57 21.86 -6.89
CA ASP A 288 -11.03 22.34 -8.17
C ASP A 288 -11.45 21.36 -9.27
N ALA A 289 -12.60 21.59 -9.88
CA ALA A 289 -13.20 20.71 -10.88
C ALA A 289 -12.31 20.46 -12.11
N LYS A 290 -11.31 21.31 -12.41
CA LYS A 290 -10.36 21.09 -13.51
C LYS A 290 -9.34 20.02 -13.21
N LYS A 291 -9.06 19.80 -11.93
CA LYS A 291 -8.02 18.87 -11.47
C LYS A 291 -8.61 17.71 -10.67
N HIS A 292 -9.88 17.78 -10.32
CA HIS A 292 -10.51 16.91 -9.33
C HIS A 292 -9.68 16.87 -8.05
N GLN A 293 -9.51 18.01 -7.36
CA GLN A 293 -8.68 18.16 -6.18
C GLN A 293 -9.34 19.07 -5.14
N TYR A 294 -9.07 18.78 -3.87
CA TYR A 294 -9.51 19.57 -2.73
C TYR A 294 -8.29 20.04 -1.94
N GLN A 295 -8.23 21.32 -1.54
CA GLN A 295 -7.20 21.78 -0.60
C GLN A 295 -7.60 21.40 0.82
N VAL A 296 -6.63 20.90 1.58
CA VAL A 296 -6.83 20.42 2.95
C VAL A 296 -6.14 21.33 3.94
N THR A 297 -6.85 21.67 5.02
CA THR A 297 -6.27 22.35 6.18
C THR A 297 -6.12 21.36 7.32
N LEU A 298 -4.92 21.29 7.88
CA LEU A 298 -4.58 20.37 8.97
C LEU A 298 -4.83 21.04 10.33
N PRO A 299 -5.39 20.32 11.32
CA PRO A 299 -5.49 20.83 12.69
C PRO A 299 -4.10 20.89 13.37
N ALA A 300 -4.02 21.63 14.47
CA ALA A 300 -2.81 21.69 15.28
C ALA A 300 -2.43 20.29 15.80
N GLY A 301 -1.12 19.98 15.79
CA GLY A 301 -0.62 18.68 16.24
C GLY A 301 -0.71 17.54 15.25
N TYR A 302 -1.36 17.72 14.10
CA TYR A 302 -1.57 16.66 13.09
C TYR A 302 -0.29 15.90 12.70
N ASN A 303 0.79 16.62 12.41
CA ASN A 303 2.04 15.98 11.99
C ASN A 303 2.68 15.12 13.10
N GLN A 304 2.49 15.48 14.37
CA GLN A 304 2.97 14.68 15.50
C GLN A 304 2.14 13.41 15.64
N MET A 305 0.83 13.51 15.60
CA MET A 305 -0.10 12.38 15.59
C MET A 305 0.21 11.44 14.42
N LYS A 306 0.29 11.97 13.18
CA LYS A 306 0.63 11.20 11.98
C LYS A 306 1.93 10.40 12.16
N ALA A 307 3.01 11.03 12.61
CA ALA A 307 4.29 10.37 12.81
C ALA A 307 4.24 9.26 13.87
N GLN A 308 3.41 9.41 14.90
CA GLN A 308 3.18 8.37 15.89
C GLN A 308 2.46 7.17 15.28
N VAL A 309 1.32 7.39 14.62
CA VAL A 309 0.52 6.35 13.98
C VAL A 309 1.35 5.60 12.93
N GLN A 310 2.02 6.31 12.02
CA GLN A 310 2.90 5.71 11.01
C GLN A 310 3.93 4.76 11.63
N ARG A 311 4.60 5.20 12.71
CA ARG A 311 5.60 4.36 13.40
C ARG A 311 4.98 3.11 14.03
N GLU A 312 3.82 3.26 14.68
CA GLU A 312 3.11 2.15 15.31
C GLU A 312 2.64 1.14 14.28
N GLN A 313 2.09 1.58 13.16
CA GLN A 313 1.61 0.73 12.09
C GLN A 313 2.73 -0.01 11.37
N VAL A 314 3.88 0.62 11.11
CA VAL A 314 5.06 -0.08 10.56
C VAL A 314 5.55 -1.18 11.50
N ILE A 315 5.54 -0.94 12.80
CA ILE A 315 5.94 -1.95 13.81
C ILE A 315 4.95 -3.12 13.82
N LYS A 316 3.64 -2.85 13.82
CA LYS A 316 2.59 -3.88 13.75
C LYS A 316 2.71 -4.69 12.45
N ALA A 317 2.88 -4.04 11.30
CA ALA A 317 3.05 -4.70 10.01
C ALA A 317 4.22 -5.70 10.01
N GLY A 318 5.39 -5.29 10.49
CA GLY A 318 6.56 -6.17 10.58
C GLY A 318 6.35 -7.34 11.55
N ALA A 319 5.73 -7.11 12.70
CA ALA A 319 5.41 -8.16 13.67
C ALA A 319 4.41 -9.18 13.11
N ARG A 320 3.38 -8.71 12.41
CA ARG A 320 2.34 -9.54 11.79
C ARG A 320 2.87 -10.34 10.60
N LEU A 321 3.78 -9.76 9.80
CA LEU A 321 4.50 -10.52 8.77
C LEU A 321 5.30 -11.67 9.40
N ALA A 322 6.03 -11.40 10.47
CA ALA A 322 6.76 -12.44 11.20
C ALA A 322 5.83 -13.52 11.77
N GLN A 323 4.68 -13.13 12.33
CA GLN A 323 3.67 -14.04 12.85
C GLN A 323 3.14 -14.98 11.76
N ILE A 324 2.74 -14.45 10.59
CA ILE A 324 2.31 -15.29 9.46
C ILE A 324 3.37 -16.33 9.13
N LEU A 325 4.61 -15.88 8.95
CA LEU A 325 5.70 -16.75 8.48
C LEU A 325 6.05 -17.82 9.48
N THR A 326 6.08 -17.51 10.78
CA THR A 326 6.34 -18.50 11.84
C THR A 326 5.17 -19.45 12.07
N THR A 327 3.94 -19.03 11.75
CA THR A 327 2.77 -19.92 11.82
C THR A 327 2.74 -20.89 10.63
N ILE A 328 3.16 -20.45 9.44
CA ILE A 328 3.24 -21.32 8.24
C ILE A 328 4.45 -22.25 8.32
N TRP A 329 5.56 -21.78 8.83
CA TRP A 329 6.83 -22.52 8.95
C TRP A 329 7.38 -22.50 10.39
N PRO A 330 6.76 -23.24 11.30
CA PRO A 330 7.10 -23.26 12.75
C PRO A 330 8.51 -23.78 13.06
#